data_b65fd5ac904a882f23fe6f799809cb7b
#
_entry.id   b65fd5ac904a882f23fe6f799809cb7b
#
_cell.length_a   1.000
_cell.length_b   1.000
_cell.length_c   1.000
_cell.angle_alpha   90.00
_cell.angle_beta   90.00
_cell.angle_gamma   90.00
#
_symmetry.space_group_name_H-M   'P 1'
#
loop_
_entity.id
_entity.type
_entity.pdbx_description
1 polymer ?
#
loop_
_entity_poly.entity_id
_entity_poly.type
_entity_poly.pdbx_seq_one_letter_code
_entity_poly.pdbx_strand_id
1 'polypeptide(L)'
;AASDVYKRQPLLLLHGYPETHLMWHKTAPALSKYFTVVVADLRGYGNSLVLPGGKNHINYSKREMAKDMVQLMDKLNFKKFFVAGHDRGGRVAHRMARDFRKKILALSVLDICPTLDMYENTSEQFARAYFHWFFLIQPAPLPERMIMSDPKKWIKNCLNKWSGNHKFGNVEEAYLKSFKQKKRLHASCEDYRASATIDLEHDNKDRNKKLNIPIQILWGKRGVIGKQFNSIKIWQKYSNKKVYGTEINSGHFIPEQNPIQVIFQLKKFFLKQ
;
A
#
# COMPACT_ATOMS: atom_id res chain seq x y z
N ALA A 1 35.23 -1.20 26.32
CA ALA A 1 34.70 -1.32 25.01
C ALA A 1 33.17 -1.29 25.11
N ALA A 2 32.54 -0.18 24.72
CA ALA A 2 31.11 -0.08 24.69
C ALA A 2 30.64 -1.03 23.60
N SER A 3 29.82 -2.00 23.96
CA SER A 3 29.11 -2.84 22.99
C SER A 3 28.25 -1.92 22.13
N ASP A 4 28.54 -1.87 20.84
CA ASP A 4 27.62 -1.32 19.85
C ASP A 4 26.31 -2.07 20.00
N VAL A 5 25.33 -1.43 20.65
CA VAL A 5 23.97 -1.93 20.66
C VAL A 5 23.54 -1.94 19.20
N TYR A 6 23.42 -3.11 18.62
CA TYR A 6 23.03 -3.34 17.22
C TYR A 6 21.74 -2.56 16.95
N LYS A 7 21.88 -1.35 16.39
CA LYS A 7 20.74 -0.51 16.03
C LYS A 7 19.96 -1.25 14.94
N ARG A 8 18.82 -1.83 15.30
CA ARG A 8 17.94 -2.50 14.33
C ARG A 8 17.61 -1.55 13.19
N GLN A 9 17.74 -2.02 11.95
CA GLN A 9 17.42 -1.20 10.78
C GLN A 9 15.94 -0.78 10.81
N PRO A 10 15.62 0.48 10.45
CA PRO A 10 14.24 0.94 10.43
C PRO A 10 13.46 0.28 9.29
N LEU A 11 12.23 -0.13 9.59
CA LEU A 11 11.28 -0.70 8.65
C LEU A 11 9.96 0.06 8.73
N LEU A 12 9.60 0.76 7.66
CA LEU A 12 8.31 1.43 7.50
C LEU A 12 7.29 0.48 6.88
N LEU A 13 6.12 0.35 7.50
CA LEU A 13 5.00 -0.46 7.05
C LEU A 13 3.80 0.43 6.71
N LEU A 14 3.28 0.31 5.49
CA LEU A 14 2.19 1.13 4.96
C LEU A 14 0.99 0.26 4.59
N HIS A 15 -0.20 0.68 5.05
CA HIS A 15 -1.47 -0.02 4.86
C HIS A 15 -2.12 0.27 3.50
N GLY A 16 -3.19 -0.47 3.19
CA GLY A 16 -4.02 -0.29 2.01
C GLY A 16 -5.43 0.23 2.28
N TYR A 17 -6.29 0.12 1.28
CA TYR A 17 -7.71 0.42 1.35
C TYR A 17 -8.51 -0.88 1.62
N PRO A 18 -9.54 -0.89 2.44
CA PRO A 18 -10.06 0.20 3.29
C PRO A 18 -9.56 0.09 4.75
N GLU A 19 -8.27 -0.03 4.93
CA GLU A 19 -7.61 -0.33 6.19
C GLU A 19 -7.01 0.92 6.85
N THR A 20 -6.35 0.69 7.98
CA THR A 20 -5.47 1.64 8.69
C THR A 20 -4.18 0.91 9.08
N HIS A 21 -3.26 1.61 9.79
CA HIS A 21 -2.04 0.98 10.31
C HIS A 21 -2.31 -0.32 11.10
N LEU A 22 -3.52 -0.51 11.63
CA LEU A 22 -3.90 -1.69 12.40
C LEU A 22 -3.88 -2.99 11.58
N MET A 23 -3.87 -2.94 10.24
CA MET A 23 -3.68 -4.15 9.44
C MET A 23 -2.38 -4.91 9.77
N TRP A 24 -1.40 -4.20 10.33
CA TRP A 24 -0.11 -4.76 10.69
C TRP A 24 -0.08 -5.37 12.11
N HIS A 25 -1.22 -5.38 12.84
CA HIS A 25 -1.27 -5.81 14.25
C HIS A 25 -0.76 -7.23 14.50
N LYS A 26 -0.90 -8.14 13.52
CA LYS A 26 -0.39 -9.53 13.63
C LYS A 26 1.08 -9.66 13.21
N THR A 27 1.58 -8.72 12.40
CA THR A 27 2.91 -8.85 11.79
C THR A 27 3.94 -7.93 12.42
N ALA A 28 3.59 -6.68 12.75
CA ALA A 28 4.51 -5.70 13.29
C ALA A 28 5.18 -6.14 14.62
N PRO A 29 4.48 -6.74 15.60
CA PRO A 29 5.12 -7.20 16.85
C PRO A 29 6.18 -8.27 16.63
N ALA A 30 6.00 -9.16 15.66
CA ALA A 30 6.99 -10.17 15.35
C ALA A 30 8.20 -9.61 14.60
N LEU A 31 7.95 -8.64 13.69
CA LEU A 31 9.01 -7.95 12.95
C LEU A 31 9.84 -7.02 13.85
N SER A 32 9.24 -6.44 14.91
CA SER A 32 9.95 -5.56 15.85
C SER A 32 11.07 -6.27 16.64
N LYS A 33 11.08 -7.60 16.64
CA LYS A 33 12.22 -8.38 17.16
C LYS A 33 13.50 -8.22 16.33
N TYR A 34 13.37 -7.81 15.07
CA TYR A 34 14.46 -7.75 14.09
C TYR A 34 14.71 -6.34 13.53
N PHE A 35 13.69 -5.48 13.55
CA PHE A 35 13.71 -4.13 12.97
C PHE A 35 13.18 -3.11 13.96
N THR A 36 13.55 -1.84 13.78
CA THR A 36 12.81 -0.72 14.39
C THR A 36 11.60 -0.45 13.49
N VAL A 37 10.43 -1.01 13.86
CA VAL A 37 9.24 -0.97 13.04
C VAL A 37 8.47 0.34 13.26
N VAL A 38 8.15 1.04 12.17
CA VAL A 38 7.25 2.19 12.14
C VAL A 38 6.02 1.78 11.31
N VAL A 39 4.83 1.89 11.89
CA VAL A 39 3.55 1.72 11.20
C VAL A 39 2.83 3.06 11.16
N ALA A 40 2.35 3.47 9.99
CA ALA A 40 1.75 4.79 9.80
C ALA A 40 0.43 4.71 9.06
N ASP A 41 -0.52 5.58 9.44
CA ASP A 41 -1.70 5.85 8.62
C ASP A 41 -1.32 6.77 7.48
N LEU A 42 -1.72 6.42 6.27
CA LEU A 42 -1.58 7.28 5.10
C LEU A 42 -2.43 8.54 5.26
N ARG A 43 -2.05 9.63 4.58
CA ARG A 43 -2.84 10.87 4.48
C ARG A 43 -4.29 10.55 4.14
N GLY A 44 -5.24 11.09 4.91
CA GLY A 44 -6.67 10.85 4.74
C GLY A 44 -7.23 9.60 5.41
N TYR A 45 -6.38 8.68 5.85
CA TYR A 45 -6.76 7.44 6.52
C TYR A 45 -6.50 7.46 8.03
N GLY A 46 -7.13 6.53 8.75
CA GLY A 46 -6.93 6.35 10.19
C GLY A 46 -7.05 7.64 10.98
N ASN A 47 -6.00 8.05 11.67
CA ASN A 47 -5.92 9.29 12.42
C ASN A 47 -5.06 10.37 11.72
N SER A 48 -4.54 10.09 10.53
CA SER A 48 -3.72 11.05 9.79
C SER A 48 -4.51 12.25 9.26
N LEU A 49 -3.79 13.30 8.90
CA LEU A 49 -4.33 14.55 8.40
C LEU A 49 -5.19 14.32 7.15
N VAL A 50 -6.31 15.03 7.09
CA VAL A 50 -7.18 15.12 5.92
C VAL A 50 -7.01 16.51 5.31
N LEU A 51 -6.69 16.56 4.02
CA LEU A 51 -6.54 17.79 3.23
C LEU A 51 -7.60 17.86 2.13
N PRO A 52 -7.90 19.03 1.59
CA PRO A 52 -8.61 19.15 0.30
C PRO A 52 -7.83 18.42 -0.81
N GLY A 53 -8.52 17.92 -1.84
CA GLY A 53 -7.89 17.21 -2.96
C GLY A 53 -6.84 18.03 -3.71
N GLY A 54 -7.08 19.34 -3.84
CA GLY A 54 -6.25 20.25 -4.62
C GLY A 54 -6.49 20.12 -6.12
N LYS A 55 -5.83 20.96 -6.91
CA LYS A 55 -5.92 20.90 -8.37
C LYS A 55 -5.44 19.54 -8.85
N ASN A 56 -6.22 18.87 -9.70
CA ASN A 56 -5.93 17.54 -10.24
C ASN A 56 -5.61 16.50 -9.13
N HIS A 57 -6.26 16.62 -7.97
CA HIS A 57 -6.12 15.74 -6.80
C HIS A 57 -4.68 15.63 -6.25
N ILE A 58 -3.81 16.62 -6.53
CA ILE A 58 -2.36 16.60 -6.25
C ILE A 58 -2.04 16.26 -4.79
N ASN A 59 -2.85 16.75 -3.84
CA ASN A 59 -2.63 16.51 -2.42
C ASN A 59 -2.74 15.04 -2.01
N TYR A 60 -3.38 14.20 -2.81
CA TYR A 60 -3.49 12.75 -2.59
C TYR A 60 -2.66 11.93 -3.57
N SER A 61 -1.79 12.59 -4.36
CA SER A 61 -0.84 11.87 -5.20
C SER A 61 0.10 11.02 -4.36
N LYS A 62 0.52 9.89 -4.92
CA LYS A 62 1.49 9.00 -4.27
C LYS A 62 2.81 9.70 -3.99
N ARG A 63 3.13 10.76 -4.77
CA ARG A 63 4.29 11.61 -4.54
C ARG A 63 4.18 12.42 -3.26
N GLU A 64 3.04 13.07 -3.01
CA GLU A 64 2.82 13.85 -1.79
C GLU A 64 2.71 12.93 -0.56
N MET A 65 2.01 11.80 -0.68
CA MET A 65 1.96 10.81 0.40
C MET A 65 3.36 10.21 0.71
N ALA A 66 4.21 10.01 -0.30
CA ALA A 66 5.58 9.55 -0.10
C ALA A 66 6.42 10.60 0.63
N LYS A 67 6.23 11.91 0.36
CA LYS A 67 6.87 12.99 1.11
C LYS A 67 6.50 12.97 2.59
N ASP A 68 5.21 12.77 2.91
CA ASP A 68 4.76 12.66 4.31
C ASP A 68 5.53 11.56 5.05
N MET A 69 5.63 10.39 4.44
CA MET A 69 6.30 9.23 5.06
C MET A 69 7.80 9.44 5.19
N VAL A 70 8.44 10.07 4.21
CA VAL A 70 9.87 10.42 4.30
C VAL A 70 10.10 11.46 5.40
N GLN A 71 9.25 12.48 5.52
CA GLN A 71 9.33 13.47 6.58
C GLN A 71 9.11 12.86 7.97
N LEU A 72 8.18 11.91 8.08
CA LEU A 72 7.98 11.13 9.32
C LEU A 72 9.26 10.40 9.71
N MET A 73 9.87 9.66 8.77
CA MET A 73 11.11 8.93 9.04
C MET A 73 12.28 9.84 9.37
N ASP A 74 12.38 11.01 8.71
CA ASP A 74 13.39 12.03 9.03
C ASP A 74 13.21 12.61 10.44
N LYS A 75 11.97 12.89 10.86
CA LYS A 75 11.66 13.35 12.23
C LYS A 75 12.00 12.31 13.29
N LEU A 76 11.92 11.03 12.95
CA LEU A 76 12.36 9.92 13.79
C LEU A 76 13.88 9.66 13.69
N ASN A 77 14.62 10.52 13.00
CA ASN A 77 16.07 10.41 12.75
C ASN A 77 16.51 9.17 11.95
N PHE A 78 15.61 8.61 11.12
CA PHE A 78 15.92 7.50 10.23
C PHE A 78 16.29 8.00 8.84
N LYS A 79 17.60 8.16 8.56
CA LYS A 79 18.10 8.68 7.28
C LYS A 79 17.94 7.71 6.11
N LYS A 80 18.01 6.40 6.40
CA LYS A 80 17.80 5.30 5.44
C LYS A 80 16.95 4.22 6.12
N PHE A 81 16.06 3.59 5.37
CA PHE A 81 15.14 2.61 5.91
C PHE A 81 14.64 1.63 4.85
N PHE A 82 14.14 0.49 5.30
CA PHE A 82 13.35 -0.43 4.51
C PHE A 82 11.89 0.01 4.46
N VAL A 83 11.19 -0.32 3.38
CA VAL A 83 9.76 -0.06 3.28
C VAL A 83 9.02 -1.26 2.75
N ALA A 84 7.91 -1.61 3.42
CA ALA A 84 6.93 -2.56 2.91
C ALA A 84 5.56 -1.89 2.87
N GLY A 85 4.83 -2.06 1.76
CA GLY A 85 3.52 -1.46 1.60
C GLY A 85 2.53 -2.40 0.94
N HIS A 86 1.32 -2.44 1.49
CA HIS A 86 0.19 -3.19 0.96
C HIS A 86 -0.75 -2.26 0.19
N ASP A 87 -1.26 -2.70 -0.95
CA ASP A 87 -2.24 -2.00 -1.79
C ASP A 87 -1.90 -0.50 -1.96
N ARG A 88 -2.71 0.44 -1.45
CA ARG A 88 -2.44 1.90 -1.54
C ARG A 88 -1.06 2.25 -0.98
N GLY A 89 -0.70 1.67 0.17
CA GLY A 89 0.63 1.82 0.77
C GLY A 89 1.77 1.28 -0.07
N GLY A 90 1.54 0.19 -0.80
CA GLY A 90 2.51 -0.33 -1.76
C GLY A 90 2.78 0.63 -2.91
N ARG A 91 1.76 1.36 -3.38
CA ARG A 91 1.89 2.40 -4.42
C ARG A 91 2.65 3.62 -3.91
N VAL A 92 2.40 4.02 -2.65
CA VAL A 92 3.17 5.07 -1.97
C VAL A 92 4.63 4.63 -1.81
N ALA A 93 4.89 3.40 -1.37
CA ALA A 93 6.23 2.84 -1.22
C ALA A 93 6.99 2.77 -2.56
N HIS A 94 6.32 2.38 -3.65
CA HIS A 94 6.89 2.41 -4.99
C HIS A 94 7.28 3.83 -5.42
N ARG A 95 6.37 4.80 -5.26
CA ARG A 95 6.66 6.21 -5.58
C ARG A 95 7.79 6.76 -4.72
N MET A 96 7.81 6.42 -3.43
CA MET A 96 8.88 6.79 -2.51
C MET A 96 10.25 6.27 -2.96
N ALA A 97 10.31 5.00 -3.38
CA ALA A 97 11.55 4.41 -3.90
C ALA A 97 12.03 5.11 -5.19
N ARG A 98 11.12 5.64 -6.00
CA ARG A 98 11.48 6.40 -7.21
C ARG A 98 11.98 7.80 -6.91
N ASP A 99 11.32 8.52 -6.00
CA ASP A 99 11.61 9.94 -5.74
C ASP A 99 12.70 10.13 -4.69
N PHE A 100 12.86 9.21 -3.73
CA PHE A 100 13.79 9.30 -2.60
C PHE A 100 14.82 8.16 -2.59
N ARG A 101 15.41 7.87 -3.74
CA ARG A 101 16.31 6.72 -4.01
C ARG A 101 17.42 6.52 -2.99
N LYS A 102 17.96 7.62 -2.42
CA LYS A 102 19.05 7.58 -1.45
C LYS A 102 18.62 7.17 -0.04
N LYS A 103 17.30 7.19 0.23
CA LYS A 103 16.72 6.88 1.54
C LYS A 103 16.21 5.45 1.66
N ILE A 104 15.80 4.84 0.55
CA ILE A 104 15.19 3.51 0.55
C ILE A 104 16.25 2.44 0.29
N LEU A 105 16.46 1.58 1.28
CA LEU A 105 17.43 0.48 1.23
C LEU A 105 16.92 -0.70 0.39
N ALA A 106 15.66 -1.09 0.62
CA ALA A 106 14.97 -2.13 -0.15
C ALA A 106 13.44 -1.92 -0.07
N LEU A 107 12.71 -2.41 -1.06
CA LEU A 107 11.27 -2.27 -1.22
C LEU A 107 10.58 -3.63 -1.21
N SER A 108 9.55 -3.81 -0.38
CA SER A 108 8.61 -4.93 -0.51
C SER A 108 7.21 -4.39 -0.82
N VAL A 109 6.59 -4.87 -1.89
CA VAL A 109 5.21 -4.53 -2.27
C VAL A 109 4.31 -5.74 -2.11
N LEU A 110 3.12 -5.52 -1.52
CA LEU A 110 2.19 -6.56 -1.14
C LEU A 110 0.88 -6.39 -1.92
N ASP A 111 0.58 -7.40 -2.71
CA ASP A 111 -0.63 -7.60 -3.52
C ASP A 111 -0.96 -6.44 -4.49
N ILE A 112 0.07 -5.93 -5.18
CA ILE A 112 -0.07 -4.93 -6.24
C ILE A 112 0.83 -5.19 -7.44
N CYS A 113 0.39 -4.68 -8.60
CA CYS A 113 1.25 -4.28 -9.71
C CYS A 113 1.31 -2.75 -9.80
N PRO A 114 2.30 -2.15 -10.51
CA PRO A 114 2.37 -0.70 -10.70
C PRO A 114 1.06 -0.14 -11.28
N THR A 115 0.65 1.03 -10.80
CA THR A 115 -0.65 1.65 -11.14
C THR A 115 -0.82 1.81 -12.65
N LEU A 116 0.22 2.28 -13.32
CA LEU A 116 0.20 2.48 -14.77
C LEU A 116 -0.04 1.18 -15.54
N ASP A 117 0.71 0.10 -15.21
CA ASP A 117 0.50 -1.21 -15.86
C ASP A 117 -0.90 -1.76 -15.62
N MET A 118 -1.49 -1.54 -14.44
CA MET A 118 -2.84 -2.01 -14.15
C MET A 118 -3.90 -1.26 -14.97
N TYR A 119 -3.77 0.06 -15.15
CA TYR A 119 -4.68 0.84 -15.99
C TYR A 119 -4.50 0.52 -17.48
N GLU A 120 -3.26 0.42 -17.96
CA GLU A 120 -2.96 0.09 -19.36
C GLU A 120 -3.41 -1.33 -19.76
N ASN A 121 -3.49 -2.26 -18.81
CA ASN A 121 -3.92 -3.63 -19.04
C ASN A 121 -5.32 -3.90 -18.45
N THR A 122 -6.17 -2.89 -18.38
CA THR A 122 -7.56 -3.03 -17.95
C THR A 122 -8.32 -3.96 -18.90
N SER A 123 -8.91 -5.00 -18.34
CA SER A 123 -9.81 -5.93 -19.02
C SER A 123 -11.20 -5.90 -18.38
N GLU A 124 -12.21 -6.47 -19.05
CA GLU A 124 -13.53 -6.66 -18.43
C GLU A 124 -13.42 -7.43 -17.11
N GLN A 125 -12.62 -8.49 -17.09
CA GLN A 125 -12.42 -9.30 -15.89
C GLN A 125 -11.80 -8.47 -14.74
N PHE A 126 -10.82 -7.61 -15.04
CA PHE A 126 -10.24 -6.70 -14.07
C PHE A 126 -11.26 -5.66 -13.57
N ALA A 127 -12.00 -5.04 -14.50
CA ALA A 127 -13.02 -4.04 -14.16
C ALA A 127 -14.14 -4.63 -13.28
N ARG A 128 -14.58 -5.85 -13.52
CA ARG A 128 -15.55 -6.57 -12.67
C ARG A 128 -14.99 -6.89 -11.28
N ALA A 129 -13.72 -7.34 -11.21
CA ALA A 129 -13.08 -7.70 -9.95
C ALA A 129 -12.76 -6.47 -9.08
N TYR A 130 -12.22 -5.42 -9.72
CA TYR A 130 -11.79 -4.17 -9.10
C TYR A 130 -12.69 -2.98 -9.51
N PHE A 131 -14.02 -3.19 -9.61
CA PHE A 131 -14.96 -2.15 -10.01
C PHE A 131 -14.81 -0.87 -9.17
N HIS A 132 -14.41 -0.99 -7.92
CA HIS A 132 -14.19 0.13 -7.01
C HIS A 132 -13.12 1.12 -7.53
N TRP A 133 -12.16 0.69 -8.35
CA TRP A 133 -11.20 1.59 -9.00
C TRP A 133 -11.90 2.58 -9.92
N PHE A 134 -12.92 2.11 -10.65
CA PHE A 134 -13.67 2.91 -11.61
C PHE A 134 -14.84 3.66 -10.96
N PHE A 135 -15.32 3.17 -9.83
CA PHE A 135 -16.38 3.81 -9.06
C PHE A 135 -15.83 4.96 -8.20
N LEU A 136 -14.76 4.74 -7.43
CA LEU A 136 -14.22 5.74 -6.50
C LEU A 136 -13.58 6.95 -7.20
N ILE A 137 -13.24 6.82 -8.48
CA ILE A 137 -12.70 7.94 -9.29
C ILE A 137 -13.78 8.84 -9.88
N GLN A 138 -15.05 8.45 -9.80
CA GLN A 138 -16.13 9.28 -10.32
C GLN A 138 -16.16 10.65 -9.65
N PRO A 139 -16.67 11.71 -10.35
CA PRO A 139 -16.73 13.05 -9.80
C PRO A 139 -17.46 13.11 -8.45
N ALA A 140 -16.91 13.91 -7.51
CA ALA A 140 -17.59 14.19 -6.26
C ALA A 140 -18.93 14.91 -6.53
N PRO A 141 -20.00 14.64 -5.76
CA PRO A 141 -20.02 13.79 -4.57
C PRO A 141 -20.62 12.40 -4.83
N LEU A 142 -20.55 11.85 -6.04
CA LEU A 142 -21.28 10.63 -6.40
C LEU A 142 -20.87 9.42 -5.54
N PRO A 143 -19.60 8.95 -5.54
CA PRO A 143 -19.23 7.79 -4.74
C PRO A 143 -19.39 8.04 -3.24
N GLU A 144 -19.09 9.26 -2.79
CA GLU A 144 -19.22 9.63 -1.37
C GLU A 144 -20.67 9.50 -0.89
N ARG A 145 -21.64 10.00 -1.64
CA ARG A 145 -23.08 9.91 -1.28
C ARG A 145 -23.55 8.46 -1.27
N MET A 146 -23.19 7.69 -2.29
CA MET A 146 -23.58 6.29 -2.40
C MET A 146 -23.01 5.45 -1.25
N ILE A 147 -21.74 5.64 -0.90
CA ILE A 147 -21.12 4.89 0.20
C ILE A 147 -21.67 5.36 1.56
N MET A 148 -21.90 6.67 1.73
CA MET A 148 -22.42 7.22 2.99
C MET A 148 -23.88 6.81 3.29
N SER A 149 -24.63 6.29 2.32
CA SER A 149 -25.94 5.69 2.59
C SER A 149 -25.84 4.44 3.48
N ASP A 150 -24.78 3.64 3.30
CA ASP A 150 -24.46 2.50 4.18
C ASP A 150 -22.94 2.18 4.15
N PRO A 151 -22.13 2.96 4.86
CA PRO A 151 -20.67 2.77 4.86
C PRO A 151 -20.25 1.44 5.49
N LYS A 152 -21.06 0.90 6.40
CA LYS A 152 -20.80 -0.41 7.02
C LYS A 152 -20.91 -1.54 5.99
N LYS A 153 -21.96 -1.53 5.19
CA LYS A 153 -22.18 -2.52 4.14
C LYS A 153 -21.09 -2.43 3.08
N TRP A 154 -20.71 -1.20 2.69
CA TRP A 154 -19.62 -0.99 1.73
C TRP A 154 -18.30 -1.61 2.21
N ILE A 155 -17.85 -1.26 3.42
CA ILE A 155 -16.58 -1.75 3.97
C ILE A 155 -16.62 -3.27 4.14
N LYS A 156 -17.70 -3.82 4.70
CA LYS A 156 -17.86 -5.27 4.84
C LYS A 156 -17.81 -6.00 3.49
N ASN A 157 -18.44 -5.44 2.46
CA ASN A 157 -18.38 -6.01 1.12
C ASN A 157 -16.94 -6.01 0.54
N CYS A 158 -16.19 -4.92 0.73
CA CYS A 158 -14.78 -4.86 0.30
C CYS A 158 -13.95 -5.93 1.04
N LEU A 159 -14.04 -5.96 2.37
CA LEU A 159 -13.28 -6.90 3.18
C LEU A 159 -13.63 -8.35 2.83
N ASN A 160 -14.91 -8.71 2.77
CA ASN A 160 -15.36 -10.07 2.49
C ASN A 160 -15.01 -10.52 1.07
N LYS A 161 -15.31 -9.69 0.06
CA LYS A 161 -15.09 -10.03 -1.35
C LYS A 161 -13.60 -10.26 -1.65
N TRP A 162 -12.73 -9.41 -1.12
CA TRP A 162 -11.32 -9.48 -1.46
C TRP A 162 -10.53 -10.47 -0.58
N SER A 163 -11.05 -10.80 0.59
CA SER A 163 -10.44 -11.80 1.46
C SER A 163 -10.95 -13.23 1.25
N GLY A 164 -12.10 -13.41 0.58
CA GLY A 164 -12.81 -14.69 0.57
C GLY A 164 -13.45 -15.00 1.92
N ASN A 165 -14.11 -14.01 2.53
CA ASN A 165 -14.83 -14.10 3.81
C ASN A 165 -13.92 -14.38 5.03
N HIS A 166 -12.69 -13.92 5.02
CA HIS A 166 -11.83 -13.95 6.21
C HIS A 166 -12.42 -13.08 7.33
N LYS A 167 -12.32 -13.55 8.57
CA LYS A 167 -12.77 -12.79 9.75
C LYS A 167 -11.63 -11.94 10.28
N PHE A 168 -11.80 -10.62 10.23
CA PHE A 168 -10.77 -9.65 10.64
C PHE A 168 -10.75 -9.41 12.16
N GLY A 169 -11.81 -9.81 12.89
CA GLY A 169 -11.91 -9.57 14.32
C GLY A 169 -12.09 -8.09 14.67
N ASN A 170 -11.48 -7.65 15.77
CA ASN A 170 -11.69 -6.29 16.31
C ASN A 170 -11.18 -5.16 15.40
N VAL A 171 -10.26 -5.42 14.45
CA VAL A 171 -9.76 -4.38 13.55
C VAL A 171 -10.79 -3.93 12.52
N GLU A 172 -11.78 -4.78 12.19
CA GLU A 172 -12.88 -4.42 11.29
C GLU A 172 -13.64 -3.19 11.78
N GLU A 173 -13.94 -3.12 13.09
CA GLU A 173 -14.63 -1.97 13.67
C GLU A 173 -13.79 -0.68 13.59
N ALA A 174 -12.49 -0.79 13.75
CA ALA A 174 -11.58 0.35 13.61
C ALA A 174 -11.55 0.88 12.17
N TYR A 175 -11.53 0.00 11.16
CA TYR A 175 -11.65 0.39 9.75
C TYR A 175 -12.98 1.09 9.49
N LEU A 176 -14.07 0.50 9.96
CA LEU A 176 -15.41 1.07 9.82
C LEU A 176 -15.53 2.46 10.47
N LYS A 177 -14.99 2.63 11.68
CA LYS A 177 -14.98 3.92 12.38
C LYS A 177 -14.30 5.03 11.56
N SER A 178 -13.22 4.71 10.88
CA SER A 178 -12.55 5.65 9.99
C SER A 178 -13.46 6.07 8.83
N PHE A 179 -14.07 5.11 8.14
CA PHE A 179 -14.87 5.37 6.93
C PHE A 179 -16.28 5.94 7.19
N LYS A 180 -16.81 5.89 8.40
CA LYS A 180 -18.03 6.61 8.79
C LYS A 180 -17.86 8.13 8.78
N GLN A 181 -16.64 8.64 8.77
CA GLN A 181 -16.36 10.07 8.72
C GLN A 181 -16.36 10.56 7.27
N LYS A 182 -17.33 11.42 6.89
CA LYS A 182 -17.48 11.96 5.52
C LYS A 182 -16.17 12.48 4.92
N LYS A 183 -15.37 13.24 5.71
CA LYS A 183 -14.10 13.79 5.26
C LYS A 183 -13.05 12.71 4.93
N ARG A 184 -13.04 11.60 5.67
CA ARG A 184 -12.09 10.49 5.43
C ARG A 184 -12.52 9.64 4.25
N LEU A 185 -13.83 9.40 4.11
CA LEU A 185 -14.35 8.76 2.92
C LEU A 185 -14.03 9.58 1.66
N HIS A 186 -14.28 10.90 1.70
CA HIS A 186 -13.90 11.80 0.59
C HIS A 186 -12.39 11.74 0.31
N ALA A 187 -11.55 11.78 1.34
CA ALA A 187 -10.10 11.66 1.19
C ALA A 187 -9.69 10.36 0.50
N SER A 188 -10.36 9.24 0.83
CA SER A 188 -10.09 7.96 0.14
C SER A 188 -10.50 8.01 -1.34
N CYS A 189 -11.61 8.69 -1.70
CA CYS A 189 -11.96 8.91 -3.10
C CYS A 189 -10.91 9.80 -3.81
N GLU A 190 -10.43 10.86 -3.15
CA GLU A 190 -9.37 11.71 -3.69
C GLU A 190 -8.06 10.95 -3.95
N ASP A 191 -7.71 9.98 -3.08
CA ASP A 191 -6.58 9.08 -3.30
C ASP A 191 -6.75 8.23 -4.58
N TYR A 192 -7.96 7.72 -4.84
CA TYR A 192 -8.24 7.01 -6.10
C TYR A 192 -8.27 7.94 -7.31
N ARG A 193 -8.85 9.14 -7.20
CA ARG A 193 -8.85 10.15 -8.27
C ARG A 193 -7.43 10.56 -8.64
N ALA A 194 -6.56 10.79 -7.66
CA ALA A 194 -5.15 11.07 -7.89
C ALA A 194 -4.47 9.93 -8.65
N SER A 195 -4.82 8.68 -8.34
CA SER A 195 -4.25 7.51 -9.02
C SER A 195 -4.65 7.38 -10.49
N ALA A 196 -5.85 7.89 -10.84
CA ALA A 196 -6.33 7.88 -12.23
C ALA A 196 -5.94 9.14 -13.03
N THR A 197 -5.30 10.10 -12.40
CA THR A 197 -4.93 11.39 -13.02
C THR A 197 -3.44 11.68 -12.81
N ILE A 198 -3.09 12.47 -11.82
CA ILE A 198 -1.73 12.98 -11.58
C ILE A 198 -0.69 11.87 -11.36
N ASP A 199 -1.07 10.75 -10.74
CA ASP A 199 -0.13 9.64 -10.55
C ASP A 199 0.22 8.96 -11.88
N LEU A 200 -0.74 8.85 -12.83
CA LEU A 200 -0.45 8.35 -14.19
C LEU A 200 0.49 9.29 -14.95
N GLU A 201 0.31 10.61 -14.82
CA GLU A 201 1.23 11.58 -15.41
C GLU A 201 2.65 11.41 -14.84
N HIS A 202 2.76 11.26 -13.52
CA HIS A 202 4.04 11.02 -12.85
C HIS A 202 4.68 9.70 -13.30
N ASP A 203 3.91 8.64 -13.39
CA ASP A 203 4.40 7.31 -13.75
C ASP A 203 4.83 7.26 -15.22
N ASN A 204 4.08 7.91 -16.12
CA ASN A 204 4.44 8.04 -17.54
C ASN A 204 5.75 8.81 -17.71
N LYS A 205 5.90 9.95 -17.03
CA LYS A 205 7.13 10.76 -17.07
C LYS A 205 8.34 9.97 -16.60
N ASP A 206 8.14 9.08 -15.65
CA ASP A 206 9.21 8.28 -15.04
C ASP A 206 9.28 6.84 -15.60
N ARG A 207 8.52 6.50 -16.64
CA ARG A 207 8.36 5.11 -17.15
C ARG A 207 9.69 4.37 -17.32
N ASN A 208 10.70 5.05 -17.86
CA ASN A 208 12.01 4.48 -18.15
C ASN A 208 13.02 4.56 -16.98
N LYS A 209 12.63 5.15 -15.84
CA LYS A 209 13.52 5.29 -14.69
C LYS A 209 13.44 4.06 -13.80
N LYS A 210 14.33 3.12 -13.98
CA LYS A 210 14.39 1.89 -13.19
C LYS A 210 15.01 2.10 -11.80
N LEU A 211 14.61 1.27 -10.87
CA LEU A 211 15.13 1.21 -9.50
C LEU A 211 16.39 0.34 -9.42
N ASN A 212 17.38 0.79 -8.64
CA ASN A 212 18.64 0.08 -8.38
C ASN A 212 18.67 -0.56 -6.98
N ILE A 213 17.55 -0.59 -6.28
CA ILE A 213 17.40 -1.23 -4.98
C ILE A 213 16.78 -2.63 -5.12
N PRO A 214 16.99 -3.53 -4.15
CA PRO A 214 16.29 -4.82 -4.12
C PRO A 214 14.78 -4.64 -4.00
N ILE A 215 14.02 -5.42 -4.77
CA ILE A 215 12.55 -5.43 -4.76
C ILE A 215 12.04 -6.83 -4.49
N GLN A 216 11.12 -6.92 -3.53
CA GLN A 216 10.32 -8.11 -3.26
C GLN A 216 8.85 -7.84 -3.57
N ILE A 217 8.18 -8.84 -4.10
CA ILE A 217 6.73 -8.83 -4.34
C ILE A 217 6.11 -10.02 -3.61
N LEU A 218 5.08 -9.76 -2.81
CA LEU A 218 4.24 -10.80 -2.22
C LEU A 218 2.82 -10.61 -2.77
N TRP A 219 2.17 -11.69 -3.20
CA TRP A 219 0.78 -11.59 -3.71
C TRP A 219 -0.08 -12.73 -3.21
N GLY A 220 -1.37 -12.46 -3.05
CA GLY A 220 -2.36 -13.46 -2.64
C GLY A 220 -2.72 -14.39 -3.79
N LYS A 221 -2.55 -15.69 -3.59
CA LYS A 221 -2.88 -16.74 -4.58
C LYS A 221 -4.30 -16.61 -5.11
N ARG A 222 -5.24 -16.29 -4.22
CA ARG A 222 -6.67 -16.19 -4.54
C ARG A 222 -7.09 -14.75 -4.90
N GLY A 223 -6.18 -13.77 -4.77
CA GLY A 223 -6.40 -12.37 -5.10
C GLY A 223 -6.41 -12.10 -6.62
N VAL A 224 -6.80 -10.89 -6.99
CA VAL A 224 -6.82 -10.43 -8.39
C VAL A 224 -5.41 -10.41 -8.98
N ILE A 225 -4.44 -9.96 -8.17
CA ILE A 225 -3.03 -9.88 -8.61
C ILE A 225 -2.50 -11.25 -8.98
N GLY A 226 -2.69 -12.26 -8.13
CA GLY A 226 -2.23 -13.62 -8.41
C GLY A 226 -2.92 -14.30 -9.60
N LYS A 227 -4.19 -13.95 -9.84
CA LYS A 227 -4.99 -14.59 -10.91
C LYS A 227 -4.84 -13.93 -12.28
N GLN A 228 -4.58 -12.62 -12.35
CA GLN A 228 -4.67 -11.87 -13.60
C GLN A 228 -3.35 -11.25 -14.05
N PHE A 229 -2.31 -11.21 -13.20
CA PHE A 229 -1.07 -10.51 -13.51
C PHE A 229 0.16 -11.40 -13.32
N ASN A 230 1.08 -11.36 -14.27
CA ASN A 230 2.43 -11.87 -14.05
C ASN A 230 3.26 -10.81 -13.33
N SER A 231 3.08 -10.74 -11.99
CA SER A 231 3.66 -9.69 -11.16
C SER A 231 5.18 -9.59 -11.28
N ILE A 232 5.90 -10.72 -11.33
CA ILE A 232 7.37 -10.72 -11.47
C ILE A 232 7.78 -10.07 -12.80
N LYS A 233 7.17 -10.49 -13.92
CA LYS A 233 7.47 -9.94 -15.24
C LYS A 233 7.18 -8.44 -15.32
N ILE A 234 6.08 -8.00 -14.72
CA ILE A 234 5.69 -6.59 -14.69
C ILE A 234 6.70 -5.78 -13.86
N TRP A 235 6.97 -6.17 -12.62
CA TRP A 235 7.89 -5.45 -11.75
C TRP A 235 9.34 -5.46 -12.24
N GLN A 236 9.75 -6.49 -12.99
CA GLN A 236 11.09 -6.54 -13.59
C GLN A 236 11.34 -5.39 -14.59
N LYS A 237 10.28 -4.85 -15.22
CA LYS A 237 10.39 -3.66 -16.08
C LYS A 237 10.86 -2.42 -15.29
N TYR A 238 10.55 -2.35 -13.99
CA TYR A 238 10.84 -1.23 -13.10
C TYR A 238 12.16 -1.36 -12.33
N SER A 239 12.90 -2.45 -12.51
CA SER A 239 14.11 -2.75 -11.75
C SER A 239 15.30 -3.10 -12.65
N ASN A 240 16.49 -2.59 -12.29
CA ASN A 240 17.77 -3.03 -12.86
C ASN A 240 18.33 -4.26 -12.13
N LYS A 241 17.74 -4.62 -10.97
CA LYS A 241 18.10 -5.82 -10.20
C LYS A 241 17.06 -6.90 -10.38
N LYS A 242 17.42 -8.14 -10.08
CA LYS A 242 16.47 -9.26 -10.04
C LYS A 242 15.37 -8.95 -9.02
N VAL A 243 14.12 -9.11 -9.45
CA VAL A 243 12.95 -8.99 -8.59
C VAL A 243 12.65 -10.35 -7.96
N TYR A 244 12.40 -10.35 -6.65
CA TYR A 244 12.02 -11.55 -5.89
C TYR A 244 10.51 -11.59 -5.69
N GLY A 245 9.89 -12.72 -5.93
CA GLY A 245 8.44 -12.87 -5.81
C GLY A 245 8.05 -14.12 -5.06
N THR A 246 6.99 -14.04 -4.24
CA THR A 246 6.44 -15.19 -3.52
C THR A 246 4.92 -15.09 -3.46
N GLU A 247 4.26 -16.15 -3.86
CA GLU A 247 2.84 -16.35 -3.71
C GLU A 247 2.51 -16.69 -2.24
N ILE A 248 1.50 -16.03 -1.68
CA ILE A 248 1.00 -16.25 -0.32
C ILE A 248 -0.37 -16.94 -0.41
N ASN A 249 -0.58 -17.97 0.38
CA ASN A 249 -1.88 -18.64 0.44
C ASN A 249 -2.93 -17.79 1.15
N SER A 250 -3.45 -16.80 0.44
CA SER A 250 -4.41 -15.80 0.94
C SER A 250 -5.24 -15.19 -0.19
N GLY A 251 -6.20 -14.33 0.14
CA GLY A 251 -6.78 -13.32 -0.75
C GLY A 251 -5.92 -12.07 -0.78
N HIS A 252 -6.58 -10.91 -0.89
CA HIS A 252 -5.92 -9.60 -1.00
C HIS A 252 -5.19 -9.15 0.28
N PHE A 253 -5.79 -9.35 1.45
CA PHE A 253 -5.29 -8.83 2.74
C PHE A 253 -4.23 -9.76 3.34
N ILE A 254 -3.13 -9.95 2.62
CA ILE A 254 -2.12 -10.97 2.94
C ILE A 254 -1.49 -10.85 4.33
N PRO A 255 -1.23 -9.65 4.92
CA PRO A 255 -0.68 -9.55 6.28
C PRO A 255 -1.65 -9.99 7.36
N GLU A 256 -2.94 -9.91 7.13
CA GLU A 256 -3.97 -10.33 8.09
C GLU A 256 -4.39 -11.78 7.91
N GLN A 257 -4.44 -12.25 6.66
CA GLN A 257 -4.88 -13.60 6.33
C GLN A 257 -3.81 -14.66 6.53
N ASN A 258 -2.55 -14.31 6.28
CA ASN A 258 -1.41 -15.23 6.47
C ASN A 258 -0.18 -14.50 7.05
N PRO A 259 -0.30 -13.96 8.29
CA PRO A 259 0.76 -13.20 8.92
C PRO A 259 2.07 -13.97 9.07
N ILE A 260 2.01 -15.28 9.34
CA ILE A 260 3.19 -16.12 9.54
C ILE A 260 4.06 -16.13 8.28
N GLN A 261 3.45 -16.38 7.13
CA GLN A 261 4.19 -16.41 5.86
C GLN A 261 4.72 -15.03 5.49
N VAL A 262 3.94 -13.96 5.73
CA VAL A 262 4.37 -12.57 5.49
C VAL A 262 5.56 -12.20 6.37
N ILE A 263 5.51 -12.49 7.67
CA ILE A 263 6.62 -12.26 8.61
C ILE A 263 7.89 -12.97 8.12
N PHE A 264 7.78 -14.26 7.78
CA PHE A 264 8.90 -15.04 7.30
C PHE A 264 9.53 -14.43 6.04
N GLN A 265 8.71 -14.04 5.06
CA GLN A 265 9.18 -13.49 3.78
C GLN A 265 9.81 -12.10 3.95
N LEU A 266 9.19 -11.20 4.71
CA LEU A 266 9.72 -9.86 4.96
C LEU A 266 11.04 -9.92 5.75
N LYS A 267 11.09 -10.74 6.81
CA LYS A 267 12.31 -10.98 7.57
C LYS A 267 13.43 -11.52 6.70
N LYS A 268 13.17 -12.61 5.95
CA LYS A 268 14.16 -13.25 5.07
C LYS A 268 14.70 -12.29 4.01
N PHE A 269 13.83 -11.43 3.47
CA PHE A 269 14.21 -10.47 2.44
C PHE A 269 15.06 -9.33 3.01
N PHE A 270 14.56 -8.63 4.03
CA PHE A 270 15.23 -7.43 4.53
C PHE A 270 16.51 -7.70 5.33
N LEU A 271 16.62 -8.85 6.01
CA LEU A 271 17.87 -9.21 6.72
C LEU A 271 19.02 -9.60 5.78
N LYS A 272 18.77 -9.77 4.49
CA LYS A 272 19.79 -10.05 3.48
C LYS A 272 20.33 -8.79 2.78
N GLN A 273 19.80 -7.63 3.11
CA GLN A 273 20.16 -6.35 2.52
C GLN A 273 21.05 -5.55 3.48
#